data_673959a912f1818ab06c49f27bbc0b4e
#
_entry.id   673959a912f1818ab06c49f27bbc0b4e
#
_cell.length_a   1.000
_cell.length_b   1.000
_cell.length_c   1.000
_cell.angle_alpha   90.00
_cell.angle_beta   90.00
_cell.angle_gamma   90.00
#
_symmetry.space_group_name_H-M   'P 1'
#
loop_
_entity.id
_entity.type
_entity.pdbx_description
1 polymer ?
#
loop_
_entity_poly.entity_id
_entity_poly.type
_entity_poly.pdbx_seq_one_letter_code
_entity_poly.pdbx_strand_id
1 'polypeptide(L)'
;MSSRTRTTSPDTPARVTIRDVARAAGVSLGTASRALNRSGPVSEAALQAVERAAKALAYAPDPIAQSMRTGTSGVVGLLVSDLANPLYARIITAVEIRLQREGYAMVVGNTHNSKAQEELMVDLFRRRRVDGLILGPCEVERADYLDQVSRDLAVVAMDRDFGAQGSGVHVDHFRGAYEACRYLLDLGHTRIALMTSDGALRPGRERIDGYRAAMAERGLAVDEALVRASRSAMDLSFSDALALLSAKSRPTAFICLGTRILSGVLQATRQTGHRVPHDVSLICVGDGDLPQLYSPAITAVSWDLEAVGTAAAEILLRAIGGGEGRSQAKAQGGQEVRLTTQIVPRESCAPPPAGMA
;
A
#
# COMPACT_ATOMS: atom_id res chain seq x y z
N MET A 1 37.49 53.71 -9.23
CA MET A 1 37.31 52.92 -10.49
C MET A 1 37.73 51.49 -10.18
N SER A 2 36.76 50.64 -9.92
CA SER A 2 37.00 49.21 -9.61
C SER A 2 36.21 48.39 -10.63
N SER A 3 36.91 47.77 -11.57
CA SER A 3 36.35 46.92 -12.61
C SER A 3 35.93 45.57 -12.00
N ARG A 4 34.63 45.29 -11.96
CA ARG A 4 34.09 43.97 -11.66
C ARG A 4 34.26 43.06 -12.87
N THR A 5 35.20 42.13 -12.80
CA THR A 5 35.33 41.02 -13.70
C THR A 5 34.11 40.08 -13.56
N ARG A 6 33.31 39.94 -14.61
CA ARG A 6 32.28 38.92 -14.76
C ARG A 6 32.96 37.57 -14.91
N THR A 7 32.89 36.72 -13.90
CA THR A 7 33.18 35.29 -14.03
C THR A 7 32.08 34.62 -14.83
N THR A 8 32.38 34.21 -16.04
CA THR A 8 31.56 33.32 -16.87
C THR A 8 31.56 31.95 -16.24
N SER A 9 30.37 31.43 -15.87
CA SER A 9 30.18 30.03 -15.43
C SER A 9 30.57 29.07 -16.56
N PRO A 10 31.12 27.87 -16.23
CA PRO A 10 31.53 26.91 -17.26
C PRO A 10 30.34 26.42 -18.08
N ASP A 11 30.52 26.35 -19.38
CA ASP A 11 29.60 25.84 -20.39
C ASP A 11 29.06 24.47 -20.00
N THR A 12 27.79 24.42 -19.61
CA THR A 12 27.04 23.14 -19.59
C THR A 12 26.86 22.73 -21.05
N PRO A 13 27.30 21.52 -21.48
CA PRO A 13 27.17 21.12 -22.88
C PRO A 13 25.68 21.20 -23.30
N ALA A 14 25.43 21.89 -24.37
CA ALA A 14 24.09 22.12 -24.89
C ALA A 14 23.41 20.77 -25.12
N ARG A 15 22.30 20.54 -24.41
CA ARG A 15 21.53 19.31 -24.50
C ARG A 15 21.05 19.11 -25.95
N VAL A 16 21.36 17.94 -26.53
CA VAL A 16 20.89 17.58 -27.87
C VAL A 16 19.37 17.66 -27.94
N THR A 17 18.85 18.33 -28.96
CA THR A 17 17.42 18.55 -29.14
C THR A 17 16.86 17.69 -30.28
N ILE A 18 15.55 17.52 -30.34
CA ILE A 18 14.86 16.85 -31.46
C ILE A 18 15.14 17.55 -32.81
N ARG A 19 15.45 18.86 -32.80
CA ARG A 19 15.84 19.60 -33.99
C ARG A 19 17.18 19.14 -34.53
N ASP A 20 18.10 18.79 -33.68
CA ASP A 20 19.41 18.28 -34.06
C ASP A 20 19.30 16.87 -34.66
N VAL A 21 18.42 16.04 -34.09
CA VAL A 21 18.07 14.72 -34.65
C VAL A 21 17.42 14.85 -36.03
N ALA A 22 16.45 15.75 -36.19
CA ALA A 22 15.79 15.99 -37.48
C ALA A 22 16.79 16.43 -38.53
N ARG A 23 17.71 17.36 -38.20
CA ARG A 23 18.78 17.83 -39.06
C ARG A 23 19.72 16.71 -39.45
N ALA A 24 20.17 15.90 -38.51
CA ALA A 24 21.09 14.79 -38.77
C ALA A 24 20.44 13.65 -39.58
N ALA A 25 19.14 13.43 -39.43
CA ALA A 25 18.38 12.46 -40.19
C ALA A 25 17.90 12.96 -41.58
N GLY A 26 18.07 14.25 -41.90
CA GLY A 26 17.62 14.84 -43.17
C GLY A 26 16.09 14.89 -43.33
N VAL A 27 15.34 14.98 -42.21
CA VAL A 27 13.87 15.00 -42.21
C VAL A 27 13.31 16.25 -41.58
N SER A 28 12.01 16.52 -41.79
CA SER A 28 11.33 17.61 -41.08
C SER A 28 11.20 17.31 -39.56
N LEU A 29 11.10 18.36 -38.73
CA LEU A 29 10.87 18.24 -37.30
C LEU A 29 9.62 17.40 -37.00
N GLY A 30 8.54 17.58 -37.77
CA GLY A 30 7.31 16.79 -37.64
C GLY A 30 7.51 15.33 -37.97
N THR A 31 8.34 14.98 -38.96
CA THR A 31 8.69 13.59 -39.31
C THR A 31 9.54 12.94 -38.20
N ALA A 32 10.56 13.68 -37.71
CA ALA A 32 11.38 13.19 -36.58
C ALA A 32 10.53 12.97 -35.32
N SER A 33 9.59 13.86 -35.03
CA SER A 33 8.68 13.71 -33.89
C SER A 33 7.77 12.50 -34.06
N ARG A 34 7.17 12.27 -35.20
CA ARG A 34 6.34 11.09 -35.46
C ARG A 34 7.13 9.80 -35.40
N ALA A 35 8.34 9.77 -35.97
CA ALA A 35 9.21 8.60 -35.93
C ALA A 35 9.58 8.23 -34.49
N LEU A 36 10.06 9.18 -33.68
CA LEU A 36 10.49 8.96 -32.29
C LEU A 36 9.33 8.57 -31.37
N ASN A 37 8.12 9.10 -31.61
CA ASN A 37 6.94 8.85 -30.77
C ASN A 37 6.04 7.73 -31.35
N ARG A 38 6.36 7.15 -32.50
CA ARG A 38 5.52 6.17 -33.23
C ARG A 38 4.07 6.66 -33.41
N SER A 39 3.89 7.95 -33.62
CA SER A 39 2.57 8.62 -33.63
C SER A 39 2.21 9.06 -35.05
N GLY A 40 1.79 8.13 -35.92
CA GLY A 40 1.33 8.43 -37.28
C GLY A 40 2.23 7.85 -38.36
N PRO A 41 1.83 7.97 -39.64
CA PRO A 41 2.54 7.36 -40.75
C PRO A 41 3.90 8.03 -40.97
N VAL A 42 4.95 7.22 -40.99
CA VAL A 42 6.33 7.56 -41.32
C VAL A 42 6.86 6.45 -42.22
N SER A 43 7.58 6.82 -43.31
CA SER A 43 8.20 5.81 -44.16
C SER A 43 9.30 5.04 -43.40
N GLU A 44 9.49 3.77 -43.71
CA GLU A 44 10.50 2.92 -43.09
C GLU A 44 11.91 3.53 -43.18
N ALA A 45 12.25 4.10 -44.35
CA ALA A 45 13.52 4.80 -44.57
C ALA A 45 13.72 6.01 -43.64
N ALA A 46 12.66 6.81 -43.41
CA ALA A 46 12.71 7.95 -42.51
C ALA A 46 12.78 7.50 -41.04
N LEU A 47 12.07 6.44 -40.66
CA LEU A 47 12.12 5.85 -39.30
C LEU A 47 13.55 5.43 -38.96
N GLN A 48 14.18 4.63 -39.83
CA GLN A 48 15.55 4.15 -39.66
C GLN A 48 16.58 5.28 -39.62
N ALA A 49 16.39 6.32 -40.46
CA ALA A 49 17.27 7.49 -40.48
C ALA A 49 17.21 8.26 -39.15
N VAL A 50 16.00 8.46 -38.61
CA VAL A 50 15.77 9.14 -37.33
C VAL A 50 16.31 8.32 -36.14
N GLU A 51 16.11 7.03 -36.13
CA GLU A 51 16.63 6.14 -35.07
C GLU A 51 18.17 6.12 -35.05
N ARG A 52 18.80 6.03 -36.24
CA ARG A 52 20.28 6.12 -36.35
C ARG A 52 20.80 7.47 -35.89
N ALA A 53 20.16 8.56 -36.28
CA ALA A 53 20.57 9.91 -35.88
C ALA A 53 20.40 10.11 -34.35
N ALA A 54 19.27 9.65 -33.75
CA ALA A 54 19.03 9.73 -32.32
C ALA A 54 20.09 8.94 -31.54
N LYS A 55 20.42 7.74 -31.98
CA LYS A 55 21.46 6.90 -31.37
C LYS A 55 22.85 7.54 -31.48
N ALA A 56 23.21 8.05 -32.66
CA ALA A 56 24.51 8.69 -32.89
C ALA A 56 24.71 9.97 -32.08
N LEU A 57 23.64 10.72 -31.83
CA LEU A 57 23.64 11.93 -31.03
C LEU A 57 23.38 11.68 -29.53
N ALA A 58 23.24 10.43 -29.11
CA ALA A 58 22.81 10.06 -27.74
C ALA A 58 21.56 10.84 -27.29
N TYR A 59 20.65 11.11 -28.23
CA TYR A 59 19.42 11.86 -27.96
C TYR A 59 18.44 11.00 -27.16
N ALA A 60 18.05 11.50 -26.01
CA ALA A 60 16.90 10.99 -25.26
C ALA A 60 15.78 12.04 -25.32
N PRO A 61 14.53 11.65 -25.67
CA PRO A 61 13.39 12.55 -25.57
C PRO A 61 13.31 13.18 -24.18
N ASP A 62 12.98 14.48 -24.13
CA ASP A 62 12.76 15.14 -22.85
C ASP A 62 11.40 14.74 -22.28
N PRO A 63 11.34 14.03 -21.15
CA PRO A 63 10.08 13.59 -20.55
C PRO A 63 9.16 14.77 -20.20
N ILE A 64 9.74 15.92 -19.82
CA ILE A 64 8.97 17.14 -19.49
C ILE A 64 8.30 17.70 -20.75
N ALA A 65 9.05 17.81 -21.86
CA ALA A 65 8.51 18.27 -23.12
C ALA A 65 7.46 17.28 -23.67
N GLN A 66 7.65 15.99 -23.46
CA GLN A 66 6.69 14.97 -23.84
C GLN A 66 5.42 15.07 -23.01
N SER A 67 5.51 15.18 -21.68
CA SER A 67 4.37 15.33 -20.79
C SER A 67 3.56 16.60 -21.07
N MET A 68 4.21 17.70 -21.40
CA MET A 68 3.53 18.94 -21.82
C MET A 68 2.69 18.76 -23.10
N ARG A 69 3.11 17.88 -23.99
CA ARG A 69 2.40 17.61 -25.25
C ARG A 69 1.28 16.57 -25.10
N THR A 70 1.52 15.52 -24.31
CA THR A 70 0.55 14.42 -24.09
C THR A 70 -0.45 14.73 -22.98
N GLY A 71 -0.14 15.67 -22.09
CA GLY A 71 -0.91 15.95 -20.90
C GLY A 71 -0.71 14.90 -19.79
N THR A 72 0.17 13.90 -20.01
CA THR A 72 0.47 12.80 -19.06
C THR A 72 1.96 12.74 -18.75
N SER A 73 2.30 12.48 -17.49
CA SER A 73 3.68 12.33 -17.03
C SER A 73 4.23 10.92 -17.22
N GLY A 74 3.34 9.93 -17.35
CA GLY A 74 3.68 8.50 -17.30
C GLY A 74 4.14 8.04 -15.91
N VAL A 75 3.80 8.78 -14.85
CA VAL A 75 4.20 8.49 -13.48
C VAL A 75 2.98 8.42 -12.56
N VAL A 76 2.94 7.39 -11.72
CA VAL A 76 1.92 7.19 -10.68
C VAL A 76 2.57 7.26 -9.31
N GLY A 77 1.91 7.91 -8.35
CA GLY A 77 2.30 7.91 -6.94
C GLY A 77 1.67 6.75 -6.18
N LEU A 78 2.42 6.17 -5.26
CA LEU A 78 1.90 5.23 -4.27
C LEU A 78 2.37 5.68 -2.89
N LEU A 79 1.42 5.94 -1.97
CA LEU A 79 1.71 6.27 -0.57
C LEU A 79 1.25 5.14 0.34
N VAL A 80 2.18 4.64 1.13
CA VAL A 80 1.91 3.63 2.17
C VAL A 80 2.29 4.17 3.54
N SER A 81 1.68 3.60 4.57
CA SER A 81 1.91 4.03 5.95
C SER A 81 3.24 3.53 6.53
N ASP A 82 3.78 2.43 6.02
CA ASP A 82 5.02 1.82 6.53
C ASP A 82 5.65 0.91 5.47
N LEU A 83 6.68 1.41 4.79
CA LEU A 83 7.45 0.65 3.79
C LEU A 83 8.19 -0.55 4.39
N ALA A 84 8.46 -0.55 5.69
CA ALA A 84 9.12 -1.68 6.35
C ALA A 84 8.15 -2.84 6.67
N ASN A 85 6.84 -2.67 6.42
CA ASN A 85 5.88 -3.75 6.58
C ASN A 85 5.94 -4.71 5.37
N PRO A 86 6.31 -6.00 5.57
CA PRO A 86 6.47 -6.96 4.47
C PRO A 86 5.20 -7.18 3.63
N LEU A 87 4.00 -6.97 4.20
CA LEU A 87 2.75 -7.07 3.46
C LEU A 87 2.66 -6.04 2.34
N TYR A 88 3.17 -4.82 2.57
CA TYR A 88 3.20 -3.80 1.52
C TYR A 88 4.15 -4.13 0.38
N ALA A 89 5.25 -4.85 0.63
CA ALA A 89 6.20 -5.19 -0.43
C ALA A 89 5.53 -5.98 -1.57
N ARG A 90 4.70 -6.98 -1.26
CA ARG A 90 3.96 -7.76 -2.26
C ARG A 90 2.91 -6.91 -2.99
N ILE A 91 2.18 -6.05 -2.28
CA ILE A 91 1.20 -5.13 -2.87
C ILE A 91 1.89 -4.15 -3.82
N ILE A 92 3.00 -3.53 -3.37
CA ILE A 92 3.79 -2.57 -4.16
C ILE A 92 4.30 -3.22 -5.44
N THR A 93 4.83 -4.43 -5.35
CA THR A 93 5.32 -5.19 -6.52
C THR A 93 4.19 -5.48 -7.51
N ALA A 94 3.01 -5.86 -7.03
CA ALA A 94 1.86 -6.12 -7.90
C ALA A 94 1.36 -4.85 -8.61
N VAL A 95 1.31 -3.72 -7.88
CA VAL A 95 1.00 -2.39 -8.46
C VAL A 95 2.01 -2.04 -9.54
N GLU A 96 3.30 -2.16 -9.23
CA GLU A 96 4.40 -1.82 -10.16
C GLU A 96 4.32 -2.65 -11.44
N ILE A 97 4.21 -3.97 -11.33
CA ILE A 97 4.11 -4.87 -12.49
C ILE A 97 2.89 -4.50 -13.37
N ARG A 98 1.75 -4.18 -12.74
CA ARG A 98 0.53 -3.84 -13.49
C ARG A 98 0.65 -2.50 -14.19
N LEU A 99 1.22 -1.48 -13.54
CA LEU A 99 1.45 -0.16 -14.10
C LEU A 99 2.49 -0.19 -15.24
N GLN A 100 3.56 -0.96 -15.07
CA GLN A 100 4.63 -1.08 -16.06
C GLN A 100 4.14 -1.64 -17.40
N ARG A 101 3.16 -2.56 -17.38
CA ARG A 101 2.54 -3.10 -18.60
C ARG A 101 1.83 -2.03 -19.44
N GLU A 102 1.38 -0.95 -18.81
CA GLU A 102 0.76 0.21 -19.47
C GLU A 102 1.74 1.38 -19.69
N GLY A 103 3.05 1.14 -19.44
CA GLY A 103 4.10 2.14 -19.65
C GLY A 103 4.22 3.19 -18.54
N TYR A 104 3.60 2.98 -17.38
CA TYR A 104 3.72 3.88 -16.22
C TYR A 104 4.90 3.49 -15.33
N ALA A 105 5.65 4.50 -14.89
CA ALA A 105 6.58 4.38 -13.78
C ALA A 105 5.87 4.66 -12.45
N MET A 106 6.39 4.10 -11.34
CA MET A 106 5.83 4.32 -10.02
C MET A 106 6.83 5.02 -9.09
N VAL A 107 6.35 5.98 -8.32
CA VAL A 107 7.09 6.61 -7.22
C VAL A 107 6.41 6.27 -5.90
N VAL A 108 7.17 5.67 -4.99
CA VAL A 108 6.64 5.22 -3.69
C VAL A 108 7.07 6.18 -2.60
N GLY A 109 6.14 6.54 -1.72
CA GLY A 109 6.38 7.35 -0.54
C GLY A 109 5.87 6.69 0.73
N ASN A 110 6.50 7.04 1.87
CA ASN A 110 6.11 6.57 3.20
C ASN A 110 5.50 7.71 4.01
N THR A 111 4.30 7.53 4.53
CA THR A 111 3.62 8.54 5.35
C THR A 111 3.89 8.39 6.84
N HIS A 112 4.43 7.26 7.29
CA HIS A 112 4.64 6.95 8.72
C HIS A 112 3.38 7.12 9.59
N ASN A 113 2.19 6.94 9.02
CA ASN A 113 0.90 7.28 9.65
C ASN A 113 0.83 8.73 10.14
N SER A 114 1.57 9.65 9.52
CA SER A 114 1.61 11.07 9.86
C SER A 114 0.84 11.88 8.81
N LYS A 115 -0.19 12.60 9.26
CA LYS A 115 -0.95 13.54 8.45
C LYS A 115 -0.07 14.57 7.74
N ALA A 116 0.83 15.19 8.49
CA ALA A 116 1.72 16.20 7.93
C ALA A 116 2.63 15.62 6.83
N GLN A 117 3.11 14.39 7.02
CA GLN A 117 3.92 13.72 6.02
C GLN A 117 3.10 13.32 4.78
N GLU A 118 1.86 12.87 4.98
CA GLU A 118 0.94 12.57 3.88
C GLU A 118 0.66 13.81 3.03
N GLU A 119 0.30 14.94 3.66
CA GLU A 119 0.07 16.22 2.97
C GLU A 119 1.30 16.68 2.17
N LEU A 120 2.47 16.60 2.81
CA LEU A 120 3.74 16.96 2.16
C LEU A 120 3.99 16.11 0.91
N MET A 121 3.78 14.80 1.01
CA MET A 121 4.01 13.87 -0.10
C MET A 121 2.97 14.04 -1.21
N VAL A 122 1.70 14.25 -0.87
CA VAL A 122 0.65 14.53 -1.86
C VAL A 122 0.94 15.83 -2.63
N ASP A 123 1.34 16.89 -1.92
CA ASP A 123 1.76 18.15 -2.54
C ASP A 123 2.98 17.98 -3.43
N LEU A 124 3.95 17.18 -3.02
CA LEU A 124 5.12 16.85 -3.84
C LEU A 124 4.70 16.17 -5.13
N PHE A 125 3.83 15.15 -5.05
CA PHE A 125 3.34 14.41 -6.20
C PHE A 125 2.53 15.28 -7.15
N ARG A 126 1.68 16.17 -6.63
CA ARG A 126 0.98 17.19 -7.45
C ARG A 126 1.94 18.10 -8.20
N ARG A 127 2.95 18.64 -7.51
CA ARG A 127 3.99 19.48 -8.14
C ARG A 127 4.80 18.73 -9.19
N ARG A 128 5.02 17.44 -9.00
CA ARG A 128 5.67 16.53 -9.96
C ARG A 128 4.73 16.06 -11.06
N ARG A 129 3.44 16.46 -11.02
CA ARG A 129 2.42 16.13 -12.02
C ARG A 129 2.28 14.63 -12.23
N VAL A 130 2.25 13.83 -11.16
CA VAL A 130 1.88 12.42 -11.28
C VAL A 130 0.47 12.32 -11.87
N ASP A 131 0.22 11.30 -12.69
CA ASP A 131 -1.05 11.14 -13.40
C ASP A 131 -2.14 10.56 -12.48
N GLY A 132 -1.73 9.89 -11.41
CA GLY A 132 -2.64 9.33 -10.44
C GLY A 132 -1.93 8.94 -9.14
N LEU A 133 -2.72 8.62 -8.11
CA LEU A 133 -2.26 8.33 -6.76
C LEU A 133 -3.02 7.16 -6.16
N ILE A 134 -2.30 6.17 -5.64
CA ILE A 134 -2.84 5.16 -4.73
C ILE A 134 -2.39 5.53 -3.32
N LEU A 135 -3.31 5.63 -2.37
CA LEU A 135 -2.96 5.97 -0.99
C LEU A 135 -3.87 5.32 0.05
N GLY A 136 -3.30 5.03 1.23
CA GLY A 136 -4.06 4.69 2.43
C GLY A 136 -4.10 5.88 3.38
N PRO A 137 -5.16 6.74 3.34
CA PRO A 137 -5.22 7.95 4.17
C PRO A 137 -4.97 7.69 5.65
N CYS A 138 -4.23 8.58 6.29
CA CYS A 138 -3.84 8.43 7.70
C CYS A 138 -4.97 8.76 8.69
N GLU A 139 -6.02 9.48 8.25
CA GLU A 139 -7.15 9.89 9.10
C GLU A 139 -8.49 9.74 8.36
N VAL A 140 -9.53 9.35 9.11
CA VAL A 140 -10.87 9.08 8.58
C VAL A 140 -11.69 10.37 8.39
N GLU A 141 -11.47 11.40 9.22
CA GLU A 141 -12.29 12.61 9.27
C GLU A 141 -11.99 13.64 8.17
N ARG A 142 -11.34 13.21 7.08
CA ARG A 142 -10.83 14.13 6.05
C ARG A 142 -11.45 13.91 4.67
N ALA A 143 -12.75 13.70 4.61
CA ALA A 143 -13.46 13.64 3.33
C ALA A 143 -13.15 14.87 2.46
N ASP A 144 -13.11 16.07 3.05
CA ASP A 144 -12.81 17.33 2.35
C ASP A 144 -11.39 17.35 1.74
N TYR A 145 -10.39 16.80 2.44
CA TYR A 145 -9.02 16.75 1.92
C TYR A 145 -8.91 15.80 0.74
N LEU A 146 -9.50 14.62 0.86
CA LEU A 146 -9.49 13.64 -0.23
C LEU A 146 -10.29 14.13 -1.43
N ASP A 147 -11.41 14.81 -1.20
CA ASP A 147 -12.16 15.50 -2.25
C ASP A 147 -11.32 16.57 -2.95
N GLN A 148 -10.53 17.35 -2.19
CA GLN A 148 -9.59 18.32 -2.77
C GLN A 148 -8.50 17.63 -3.60
N VAL A 149 -7.92 16.54 -3.10
CA VAL A 149 -6.90 15.77 -3.84
C VAL A 149 -7.49 15.19 -5.12
N SER A 150 -8.72 14.68 -5.06
CA SER A 150 -9.40 14.02 -6.19
C SER A 150 -9.92 14.98 -7.26
N ARG A 151 -9.94 16.30 -7.03
CA ARG A 151 -10.35 17.29 -8.05
C ARG A 151 -9.42 17.29 -9.24
N ASP A 152 -8.12 17.25 -8.97
CA ASP A 152 -7.08 17.43 -9.98
C ASP A 152 -6.31 16.14 -10.28
N LEU A 153 -6.46 15.11 -9.44
CA LEU A 153 -5.70 13.87 -9.49
C LEU A 153 -6.65 12.67 -9.44
N ALA A 154 -6.40 11.63 -10.25
CA ALA A 154 -7.05 10.34 -10.09
C ALA A 154 -6.54 9.69 -8.80
N VAL A 155 -7.44 9.31 -7.89
CA VAL A 155 -7.06 8.75 -6.58
C VAL A 155 -7.80 7.45 -6.31
N VAL A 156 -7.07 6.45 -5.81
CA VAL A 156 -7.62 5.18 -5.33
C VAL A 156 -7.21 4.98 -3.88
N ALA A 157 -8.19 4.76 -3.01
CA ALA A 157 -7.92 4.41 -1.62
C ALA A 157 -7.51 2.94 -1.50
N MET A 158 -6.52 2.67 -0.65
CA MET A 158 -6.10 1.32 -0.33
C MET A 158 -6.32 1.07 1.16
N ASP A 159 -7.27 0.18 1.44
CA ASP A 159 -7.60 -0.30 2.79
C ASP A 159 -7.94 0.82 3.79
N ARG A 160 -8.62 1.86 3.29
CA ARG A 160 -9.07 3.03 4.08
C ARG A 160 -10.41 3.55 3.56
N ASP A 161 -11.14 4.25 4.42
CA ASP A 161 -12.36 4.94 4.02
C ASP A 161 -12.03 6.12 3.10
N PHE A 162 -12.81 6.29 2.05
CA PHE A 162 -12.60 7.30 1.02
C PHE A 162 -13.93 7.88 0.55
N GLY A 163 -14.66 8.56 1.40
CA GLY A 163 -15.91 9.24 1.03
C GLY A 163 -16.89 8.42 0.17
N ALA A 164 -18.12 8.87 0.02
CA ALA A 164 -19.16 8.13 -0.69
C ALA A 164 -18.95 7.99 -2.21
N GLN A 165 -18.03 8.75 -2.80
CA GLN A 165 -17.77 8.77 -4.25
C GLN A 165 -16.33 8.33 -4.61
N GLY A 166 -15.53 7.94 -3.63
CA GLY A 166 -14.15 7.51 -3.84
C GLY A 166 -14.06 6.07 -4.34
N SER A 167 -13.05 5.78 -5.14
CA SER A 167 -12.73 4.41 -5.54
C SER A 167 -11.70 3.81 -4.59
N GLY A 168 -11.84 2.53 -4.28
CA GLY A 168 -10.92 1.88 -3.35
C GLY A 168 -10.88 0.36 -3.43
N VAL A 169 -9.82 -0.19 -2.84
CA VAL A 169 -9.64 -1.62 -2.64
C VAL A 169 -9.52 -1.90 -1.15
N HIS A 170 -10.31 -2.80 -0.65
CA HIS A 170 -10.41 -3.14 0.77
C HIS A 170 -10.27 -4.63 1.01
N VAL A 171 -9.74 -4.99 2.17
CA VAL A 171 -9.75 -6.37 2.69
C VAL A 171 -10.88 -6.49 3.71
N ASP A 172 -11.55 -7.63 3.75
CA ASP A 172 -12.59 -7.93 4.74
C ASP A 172 -11.97 -8.24 6.10
N HIS A 173 -11.53 -7.18 6.78
CA HIS A 173 -10.88 -7.32 8.10
C HIS A 173 -11.82 -7.75 9.20
N PHE A 174 -13.11 -7.37 9.10
CA PHE A 174 -14.12 -7.83 10.03
C PHE A 174 -14.21 -9.36 10.01
N ARG A 175 -14.42 -9.93 8.82
CA ARG A 175 -14.54 -11.38 8.67
C ARG A 175 -13.27 -12.10 9.09
N GLY A 176 -12.10 -11.59 8.73
CA GLY A 176 -10.81 -12.19 9.12
C GLY A 176 -10.63 -12.26 10.63
N ALA A 177 -10.93 -11.19 11.35
CA ALA A 177 -10.83 -11.16 12.81
C ALA A 177 -11.92 -11.99 13.49
N TYR A 178 -13.14 -11.95 12.95
CA TYR A 178 -14.26 -12.78 13.44
C TYR A 178 -13.93 -14.28 13.34
N GLU A 179 -13.49 -14.74 12.17
CA GLU A 179 -13.12 -16.14 11.95
C GLU A 179 -11.91 -16.57 12.77
N ALA A 180 -10.89 -15.72 12.93
CA ALA A 180 -9.76 -15.99 13.80
C ALA A 180 -10.16 -16.14 15.26
N CYS A 181 -11.00 -15.24 15.76
CA CYS A 181 -11.51 -15.32 17.13
C CYS A 181 -12.38 -16.59 17.32
N ARG A 182 -13.30 -16.84 16.39
CA ARG A 182 -14.16 -18.04 16.42
C ARG A 182 -13.34 -19.34 16.42
N TYR A 183 -12.30 -19.41 15.61
CA TYR A 183 -11.39 -20.56 15.60
C TYR A 183 -10.77 -20.84 16.97
N LEU A 184 -10.34 -19.80 17.68
CA LEU A 184 -9.81 -19.94 19.04
C LEU A 184 -10.90 -20.29 20.07
N LEU A 185 -12.11 -19.72 19.93
CA LEU A 185 -13.27 -20.04 20.76
C LEU A 185 -13.69 -21.50 20.58
N ASP A 186 -13.63 -22.04 19.35
CA ASP A 186 -13.92 -23.44 19.04
C ASP A 186 -12.91 -24.42 19.69
N LEU A 187 -11.66 -23.96 19.91
CA LEU A 187 -10.65 -24.69 20.68
C LEU A 187 -10.85 -24.58 22.19
N GLY A 188 -11.79 -23.78 22.68
CA GLY A 188 -12.11 -23.61 24.09
C GLY A 188 -11.45 -22.39 24.77
N HIS A 189 -10.77 -21.51 24.02
CA HIS A 189 -10.23 -20.28 24.58
C HIS A 189 -11.35 -19.28 24.91
N THR A 190 -11.35 -18.72 26.13
CA THR A 190 -12.29 -17.67 26.53
C THR A 190 -11.60 -16.32 26.78
N ARG A 191 -10.30 -16.34 27.04
CA ARG A 191 -9.46 -15.15 27.23
C ARG A 191 -8.48 -15.00 26.08
N ILE A 192 -8.88 -14.22 25.06
CA ILE A 192 -8.16 -14.03 23.81
C ILE A 192 -7.72 -12.57 23.74
N ALA A 193 -6.43 -12.30 23.57
CA ALA A 193 -5.93 -10.95 23.35
C ALA A 193 -5.95 -10.61 21.85
N LEU A 194 -6.47 -9.45 21.51
CA LEU A 194 -6.39 -8.86 20.17
C LEU A 194 -5.34 -7.73 20.16
N MET A 195 -4.29 -7.89 19.37
CA MET A 195 -3.27 -6.88 19.17
C MET A 195 -3.33 -6.38 17.71
N THR A 196 -3.79 -5.14 17.52
CA THR A 196 -4.10 -4.58 16.21
C THR A 196 -3.64 -3.14 16.04
N SER A 197 -3.84 -2.57 14.86
CA SER A 197 -3.59 -1.14 14.58
C SER A 197 -4.66 -0.25 15.20
N ASP A 198 -4.46 1.07 15.11
CA ASP A 198 -5.37 2.09 15.59
C ASP A 198 -6.83 1.80 15.19
N GLY A 199 -7.71 1.74 16.18
CA GLY A 199 -9.15 1.50 16.00
C GLY A 199 -9.89 2.65 15.31
N ALA A 200 -9.30 3.83 15.20
CA ALA A 200 -9.87 4.93 14.42
C ALA A 200 -9.82 4.63 12.91
N LEU A 201 -8.81 3.89 12.44
CA LEU A 201 -8.68 3.52 11.04
C LEU A 201 -9.53 2.28 10.71
N ARG A 202 -10.11 2.23 9.50
CA ARG A 202 -10.97 1.14 9.03
C ARG A 202 -10.44 -0.25 9.35
N PRO A 203 -9.18 -0.61 9.04
CA PRO A 203 -8.70 -1.97 9.32
C PRO A 203 -8.67 -2.32 10.80
N GLY A 204 -8.29 -1.36 11.65
CA GLY A 204 -8.30 -1.55 13.11
C GLY A 204 -9.70 -1.69 13.66
N ARG A 205 -10.61 -0.80 13.27
CA ARG A 205 -12.03 -0.80 13.65
C ARG A 205 -12.71 -2.10 13.25
N GLU A 206 -12.62 -2.50 11.97
CA GLU A 206 -13.25 -3.73 11.48
C GLU A 206 -12.72 -4.99 12.21
N ARG A 207 -11.43 -5.04 12.57
CA ARG A 207 -10.87 -6.17 13.33
C ARG A 207 -11.41 -6.21 14.77
N ILE A 208 -11.48 -5.07 15.44
CA ILE A 208 -12.07 -4.96 16.78
C ILE A 208 -13.53 -5.37 16.76
N ASP A 209 -14.29 -4.91 15.76
CA ASP A 209 -15.71 -5.23 15.62
C ASP A 209 -15.92 -6.72 15.32
N GLY A 210 -15.10 -7.32 14.45
CA GLY A 210 -15.14 -8.74 14.15
C GLY A 210 -14.80 -9.61 15.37
N TYR A 211 -13.78 -9.23 16.13
CA TYR A 211 -13.42 -9.88 17.38
C TYR A 211 -14.57 -9.81 18.40
N ARG A 212 -15.15 -8.62 18.62
CA ARG A 212 -16.27 -8.43 19.54
C ARG A 212 -17.50 -9.23 19.12
N ALA A 213 -17.79 -9.29 17.82
CA ALA A 213 -18.91 -10.07 17.30
C ALA A 213 -18.76 -11.56 17.59
N ALA A 214 -17.56 -12.14 17.41
CA ALA A 214 -17.29 -13.54 17.71
C ALA A 214 -17.40 -13.85 19.22
N MET A 215 -16.91 -12.97 20.08
CA MET A 215 -17.03 -13.11 21.54
C MET A 215 -18.51 -13.06 21.96
N ALA A 216 -19.28 -12.11 21.43
CA ALA A 216 -20.70 -11.93 21.73
C ALA A 216 -21.55 -13.14 21.30
N GLU A 217 -21.26 -13.75 20.14
CA GLU A 217 -21.94 -14.97 19.66
C GLU A 217 -21.83 -16.14 20.64
N ARG A 218 -20.72 -16.19 21.40
CA ARG A 218 -20.50 -17.19 22.46
C ARG A 218 -20.98 -16.74 23.85
N GLY A 219 -21.65 -15.58 23.94
CA GLY A 219 -22.11 -15.01 25.21
C GLY A 219 -20.98 -14.56 26.13
N LEU A 220 -19.78 -14.34 25.61
CA LEU A 220 -18.61 -13.91 26.36
C LEU A 220 -18.48 -12.38 26.35
N ALA A 221 -18.31 -11.79 27.52
CA ALA A 221 -18.00 -10.36 27.62
C ALA A 221 -16.55 -10.10 27.19
N VAL A 222 -16.35 -9.05 26.42
CA VAL A 222 -15.01 -8.61 26.03
C VAL A 222 -14.34 -7.90 27.21
N ASP A 223 -13.17 -8.39 27.60
CA ASP A 223 -12.27 -7.67 28.50
C ASP A 223 -11.47 -6.66 27.67
N GLU A 224 -11.83 -5.37 27.75
CA GLU A 224 -11.18 -4.31 26.97
C GLU A 224 -9.67 -4.19 27.27
N ALA A 225 -9.21 -4.71 28.43
CA ALA A 225 -7.78 -4.80 28.71
C ALA A 225 -7.04 -5.80 27.80
N LEU A 226 -7.73 -6.68 27.11
CA LEU A 226 -7.16 -7.63 26.13
C LEU A 226 -7.16 -7.06 24.70
N VAL A 227 -7.78 -5.91 24.45
CA VAL A 227 -7.77 -5.23 23.15
C VAL A 227 -6.66 -4.19 23.16
N ARG A 228 -5.60 -4.44 22.42
CA ARG A 228 -4.45 -3.53 22.26
C ARG A 228 -4.42 -2.97 20.84
N ALA A 229 -4.90 -1.73 20.72
CA ALA A 229 -4.92 -0.99 19.46
C ALA A 229 -3.95 0.19 19.54
N SER A 230 -2.89 0.20 18.72
CA SER A 230 -1.81 1.18 18.80
C SER A 230 -1.48 1.79 17.44
N ARG A 231 -1.18 3.10 17.40
CA ARG A 231 -0.66 3.79 16.21
C ARG A 231 0.74 3.34 15.82
N SER A 232 1.56 2.95 16.80
CA SER A 232 2.92 2.47 16.57
C SER A 232 2.98 0.97 16.86
N ALA A 233 2.92 0.17 15.81
CA ALA A 233 2.77 -1.28 15.91
C ALA A 233 4.01 -2.03 16.44
N MET A 234 5.21 -1.41 16.52
CA MET A 234 6.42 -2.16 16.84
C MET A 234 6.91 -2.05 18.29
N ASP A 235 7.04 -0.83 18.77
CA ASP A 235 7.73 -0.64 20.05
C ASP A 235 6.87 -1.00 21.25
N LEU A 236 5.54 -0.98 21.07
CA LEU A 236 4.58 -1.29 22.13
C LEU A 236 4.14 -2.76 22.15
N SER A 237 4.24 -3.49 21.04
CA SER A 237 3.71 -4.87 20.98
C SER A 237 4.43 -5.82 21.91
N PHE A 238 5.72 -5.68 22.09
CA PHE A 238 6.49 -6.48 23.04
C PHE A 238 6.11 -6.15 24.49
N SER A 239 6.08 -4.87 24.87
CA SER A 239 5.75 -4.45 26.23
C SER A 239 4.30 -4.78 26.61
N ASP A 240 3.35 -4.60 25.69
CA ASP A 240 1.95 -4.97 25.87
C ASP A 240 1.80 -6.48 26.05
N ALA A 241 2.41 -7.29 25.18
CA ALA A 241 2.38 -8.74 25.27
C ALA A 241 3.03 -9.23 26.56
N LEU A 242 4.17 -8.65 26.96
CA LEU A 242 4.85 -9.00 28.21
C LEU A 242 3.96 -8.70 29.43
N ALA A 243 3.31 -7.55 29.47
CA ALA A 243 2.38 -7.18 30.53
C ALA A 243 1.19 -8.15 30.60
N LEU A 244 0.60 -8.49 29.44
CA LEU A 244 -0.51 -9.43 29.35
C LEU A 244 -0.12 -10.84 29.79
N LEU A 245 1.03 -11.35 29.36
CA LEU A 245 1.52 -12.69 29.70
C LEU A 245 1.96 -12.83 31.16
N SER A 246 2.39 -11.72 31.79
CA SER A 246 2.79 -11.68 33.21
C SER A 246 1.62 -11.49 34.18
N ALA A 247 0.42 -11.20 33.67
CA ALA A 247 -0.76 -11.00 34.51
C ALA A 247 -1.26 -12.31 35.14
N LYS A 248 -1.86 -12.25 36.35
CA LYS A 248 -2.47 -13.42 37.00
C LYS A 248 -3.57 -14.03 36.12
N SER A 249 -4.40 -13.22 35.51
CA SER A 249 -5.43 -13.59 34.53
C SER A 249 -4.93 -13.37 33.11
N ARG A 250 -3.83 -14.02 32.73
CA ARG A 250 -3.28 -13.88 31.41
C ARG A 250 -4.19 -14.41 30.31
N PRO A 251 -4.14 -13.89 29.07
CA PRO A 251 -4.80 -14.53 27.94
C PRO A 251 -4.13 -15.86 27.62
N THR A 252 -4.93 -16.79 27.09
CA THR A 252 -4.46 -18.10 26.61
C THR A 252 -4.26 -18.15 25.11
N ALA A 253 -4.67 -17.08 24.39
CA ALA A 253 -4.45 -16.93 22.97
C ALA A 253 -4.28 -15.47 22.58
N PHE A 254 -3.57 -15.23 21.46
CA PHE A 254 -3.38 -13.92 20.86
C PHE A 254 -3.75 -13.96 19.37
N ILE A 255 -4.44 -12.92 18.91
CA ILE A 255 -4.61 -12.57 17.51
C ILE A 255 -3.74 -11.34 17.24
N CYS A 256 -2.69 -11.49 16.41
CA CYS A 256 -1.65 -10.50 16.18
C CYS A 256 -1.73 -9.93 14.78
N LEU A 257 -1.89 -8.60 14.63
CA LEU A 257 -1.83 -7.96 13.32
C LEU A 257 -0.40 -7.93 12.77
N GLY A 258 -0.19 -8.66 11.67
CA GLY A 258 1.05 -8.64 10.90
C GLY A 258 2.26 -9.20 11.62
N THR A 259 3.33 -9.37 10.86
CA THR A 259 4.56 -10.00 11.34
C THR A 259 5.30 -9.17 12.39
N ARG A 260 5.12 -7.84 12.37
CA ARG A 260 5.78 -6.95 13.33
C ARG A 260 5.20 -7.09 14.75
N ILE A 261 3.87 -7.08 14.89
CA ILE A 261 3.21 -7.33 16.18
C ILE A 261 3.48 -8.77 16.64
N LEU A 262 3.37 -9.72 15.71
CA LEU A 262 3.69 -11.12 16.00
C LEU A 262 5.12 -11.28 16.56
N SER A 263 6.11 -10.60 15.99
CA SER A 263 7.49 -10.64 16.49
C SER A 263 7.61 -10.18 17.93
N GLY A 264 6.91 -9.11 18.31
CA GLY A 264 6.87 -8.63 19.71
C GLY A 264 6.21 -9.63 20.64
N VAL A 265 5.11 -10.25 20.21
CA VAL A 265 4.43 -11.29 21.01
C VAL A 265 5.30 -12.53 21.17
N LEU A 266 5.96 -13.00 20.11
CA LEU A 266 6.88 -14.14 20.17
C LEU A 266 8.08 -13.87 21.09
N GLN A 267 8.60 -12.64 21.06
CA GLN A 267 9.68 -12.23 21.96
C GLN A 267 9.22 -12.23 23.44
N ALA A 268 8.02 -11.71 23.74
CA ALA A 268 7.44 -11.72 25.08
C ALA A 268 7.14 -13.15 25.56
N THR A 269 6.61 -14.00 24.70
CA THR A 269 6.36 -15.41 24.96
C THR A 269 7.65 -16.14 25.35
N ARG A 270 8.72 -15.90 24.59
CA ARG A 270 10.04 -16.46 24.90
C ARG A 270 10.59 -15.96 26.23
N GLN A 271 10.46 -14.65 26.51
CA GLN A 271 10.98 -14.06 27.75
C GLN A 271 10.23 -14.56 28.99
N THR A 272 8.93 -14.78 28.88
CA THR A 272 8.10 -15.32 29.98
C THR A 272 8.17 -16.84 30.11
N GLY A 273 8.87 -17.53 29.21
CA GLY A 273 9.00 -18.99 29.21
C GLY A 273 7.74 -19.74 28.77
N HIS A 274 6.74 -19.06 28.18
CA HIS A 274 5.54 -19.71 27.66
C HIS A 274 5.82 -20.40 26.33
N ARG A 275 5.25 -21.58 26.11
CA ARG A 275 5.43 -22.38 24.90
C ARG A 275 4.22 -22.26 23.99
N VAL A 276 4.47 -22.05 22.71
CA VAL A 276 3.46 -22.11 21.66
C VAL A 276 3.41 -23.54 21.11
N PRO A 277 2.25 -24.17 20.97
CA PRO A 277 0.90 -23.72 21.37
C PRO A 277 0.51 -24.10 22.82
N HIS A 278 1.37 -24.80 23.56
CA HIS A 278 1.00 -25.48 24.82
C HIS A 278 0.52 -24.55 25.93
N ASP A 279 1.15 -23.38 26.06
CA ASP A 279 0.84 -22.42 27.12
C ASP A 279 0.08 -21.20 26.56
N VAL A 280 0.22 -20.94 25.25
CA VAL A 280 -0.44 -19.83 24.55
C VAL A 280 -0.59 -20.14 23.06
N SER A 281 -1.79 -19.95 22.51
CA SER A 281 -2.09 -20.08 21.10
C SER A 281 -1.88 -18.75 20.38
N LEU A 282 -1.37 -18.77 19.12
CA LEU A 282 -1.10 -17.58 18.34
C LEU A 282 -1.73 -17.65 16.95
N ILE A 283 -2.40 -16.57 16.55
CA ILE A 283 -2.85 -16.36 15.16
C ILE A 283 -2.24 -15.06 14.65
N CYS A 284 -1.67 -15.08 13.43
CA CYS A 284 -1.18 -13.91 12.73
C CYS A 284 -2.22 -13.42 11.71
N VAL A 285 -2.58 -12.15 11.74
CA VAL A 285 -3.40 -11.52 10.69
C VAL A 285 -2.47 -10.98 9.61
N GLY A 286 -2.38 -11.68 8.50
CA GLY A 286 -1.41 -11.48 7.42
C GLY A 286 -0.42 -12.64 7.36
N ASP A 287 -0.42 -13.34 6.24
CA ASP A 287 0.47 -14.48 6.01
C ASP A 287 1.75 -14.05 5.27
N GLY A 288 2.89 -14.55 5.71
CA GLY A 288 4.21 -14.25 5.16
C GLY A 288 5.27 -15.18 5.71
N ASP A 289 6.54 -14.86 5.49
CA ASP A 289 7.66 -15.75 5.81
C ASP A 289 7.74 -16.09 7.31
N LEU A 290 7.57 -15.09 8.18
CA LEU A 290 7.69 -15.33 9.63
C LEU A 290 6.65 -16.31 10.16
N PRO A 291 5.33 -16.19 9.89
CA PRO A 291 4.36 -17.19 10.30
C PRO A 291 4.62 -18.59 9.74
N GLN A 292 5.12 -18.69 8.53
CA GLN A 292 5.37 -19.98 7.86
C GLN A 292 6.63 -20.67 8.35
N LEU A 293 7.70 -19.91 8.60
CA LEU A 293 9.03 -20.45 8.92
C LEU A 293 9.28 -20.59 10.43
N TYR A 294 8.43 -19.96 11.27
CA TYR A 294 8.54 -20.15 12.71
C TYR A 294 8.20 -21.60 13.10
N SER A 295 8.79 -22.10 14.17
CA SER A 295 8.50 -23.45 14.69
C SER A 295 7.97 -23.35 16.13
N PRO A 296 6.72 -23.79 16.37
CA PRO A 296 5.74 -24.35 15.42
C PRO A 296 5.20 -23.27 14.45
N ALA A 297 4.84 -23.68 13.21
CA ALA A 297 4.33 -22.75 12.20
C ALA A 297 3.03 -22.08 12.68
N ILE A 298 2.93 -20.76 12.43
CA ILE A 298 1.85 -19.93 12.99
C ILE A 298 0.62 -19.95 12.09
N THR A 299 -0.54 -20.29 12.65
CA THR A 299 -1.86 -20.15 12.05
C THR A 299 -2.05 -18.70 11.60
N ALA A 300 -2.55 -18.48 10.38
CA ALA A 300 -2.66 -17.15 9.83
C ALA A 300 -4.05 -16.85 9.23
N VAL A 301 -4.46 -15.59 9.28
CA VAL A 301 -5.50 -15.04 8.40
C VAL A 301 -4.81 -14.52 7.16
N SER A 302 -5.14 -15.07 6.01
CA SER A 302 -4.52 -14.77 4.72
C SER A 302 -5.51 -14.15 3.76
N TRP A 303 -5.00 -13.35 2.82
CA TRP A 303 -5.71 -12.84 1.65
C TRP A 303 -4.73 -12.63 0.51
N ASP A 304 -5.25 -12.47 -0.71
CA ASP A 304 -4.43 -12.28 -1.90
C ASP A 304 -3.90 -10.85 -1.97
N LEU A 305 -2.65 -10.66 -1.54
CA LEU A 305 -1.93 -9.38 -1.58
C LEU A 305 -1.65 -8.88 -3.01
N GLU A 306 -1.46 -9.80 -3.96
CA GLU A 306 -1.23 -9.46 -5.36
C GLU A 306 -2.53 -8.96 -6.00
N ALA A 307 -3.66 -9.59 -5.67
CA ALA A 307 -4.97 -9.12 -6.11
C ALA A 307 -5.29 -7.71 -5.57
N VAL A 308 -4.89 -7.39 -4.31
CA VAL A 308 -5.02 -6.01 -3.76
C VAL A 308 -4.31 -5.01 -4.66
N GLY A 309 -3.02 -5.24 -4.93
CA GLY A 309 -2.20 -4.33 -5.73
C GLY A 309 -2.68 -4.22 -7.18
N THR A 310 -3.00 -5.35 -7.80
CA THR A 310 -3.51 -5.40 -9.18
C THR A 310 -4.83 -4.64 -9.31
N ALA A 311 -5.79 -4.88 -8.42
CA ALA A 311 -7.08 -4.19 -8.43
C ALA A 311 -6.93 -2.68 -8.23
N ALA A 312 -6.06 -2.24 -7.30
CA ALA A 312 -5.79 -0.81 -7.08
C ALA A 312 -5.21 -0.14 -8.34
N ALA A 313 -4.24 -0.79 -8.99
CA ALA A 313 -3.65 -0.28 -10.22
C ALA A 313 -4.66 -0.24 -11.37
N GLU A 314 -5.52 -1.25 -11.52
CA GLU A 314 -6.55 -1.30 -12.57
C GLU A 314 -7.62 -0.22 -12.39
N ILE A 315 -8.08 0.01 -11.17
CA ILE A 315 -9.03 1.09 -10.88
C ILE A 315 -8.39 2.42 -11.24
N LEU A 316 -7.12 2.64 -10.84
CA LEU A 316 -6.41 3.87 -11.12
C LEU A 316 -6.19 4.09 -12.62
N LEU A 317 -5.75 3.07 -13.36
CA LEU A 317 -5.54 3.15 -14.81
C LEU A 317 -6.83 3.51 -15.56
N ARG A 318 -7.98 2.95 -15.16
CA ARG A 318 -9.28 3.35 -15.71
C ARG A 318 -9.61 4.81 -15.42
N ALA A 319 -9.28 5.31 -14.24
CA ALA A 319 -9.51 6.70 -13.85
C ALA A 319 -8.58 7.68 -14.58
N ILE A 320 -7.36 7.27 -14.93
CA ILE A 320 -6.39 8.07 -15.72
C ILE A 320 -6.79 8.08 -17.20
N GLY A 321 -7.15 6.92 -17.79
CA GLY A 321 -7.35 6.75 -19.24
C GLY A 321 -8.60 7.37 -19.83
N GLY A 322 -9.54 7.84 -19.02
CA GLY A 322 -10.84 8.32 -19.46
C GLY A 322 -11.12 9.78 -19.16
N GLY A 323 -10.98 10.69 -20.12
CA GLY A 323 -11.64 12.00 -20.05
C GLY A 323 -13.16 11.88 -19.86
N GLU A 324 -13.80 10.94 -20.54
CA GLU A 324 -15.20 10.53 -20.34
C GLU A 324 -15.35 9.58 -19.16
N GLY A 325 -14.38 8.71 -18.87
CA GLY A 325 -14.38 7.77 -17.74
C GLY A 325 -14.29 8.46 -16.37
N ARG A 326 -13.63 9.60 -16.25
CA ARG A 326 -13.62 10.44 -15.03
C ARG A 326 -15.01 10.96 -14.69
N SER A 327 -15.76 11.39 -15.70
CA SER A 327 -17.14 11.87 -15.52
C SER A 327 -18.09 10.71 -15.26
N GLN A 328 -17.91 9.55 -15.89
CA GLN A 328 -18.72 8.35 -15.68
C GLN A 328 -18.43 7.68 -14.34
N ALA A 329 -17.17 7.58 -13.91
CA ALA A 329 -16.80 7.05 -12.59
C ALA A 329 -17.37 7.90 -11.44
N LYS A 330 -17.39 9.24 -11.60
CA LYS A 330 -18.05 10.15 -10.64
C LYS A 330 -19.57 10.06 -10.69
N ALA A 331 -20.16 9.77 -11.84
CA ALA A 331 -21.61 9.68 -12.01
C ALA A 331 -22.20 8.32 -11.55
N GLN A 332 -21.37 7.25 -11.49
CA GLN A 332 -21.78 5.90 -11.11
C GLN A 332 -21.49 5.53 -9.64
N GLY A 333 -20.93 6.47 -8.85
CA GLY A 333 -20.36 6.14 -7.54
C GLY A 333 -18.98 5.49 -7.70
N GLY A 334 -18.07 5.68 -6.73
CA GLY A 334 -16.71 5.12 -6.78
C GLY A 334 -16.73 3.59 -6.91
N GLN A 335 -15.74 3.05 -7.61
CA GLN A 335 -15.57 1.60 -7.71
C GLN A 335 -14.94 1.06 -6.43
N GLU A 336 -15.63 0.15 -5.74
CA GLU A 336 -15.11 -0.54 -4.55
C GLU A 336 -14.86 -2.02 -4.88
N VAL A 337 -13.66 -2.50 -4.54
CA VAL A 337 -13.29 -3.92 -4.60
C VAL A 337 -12.99 -4.39 -3.19
N ARG A 338 -13.70 -5.43 -2.73
CA ARG A 338 -13.49 -6.04 -1.41
C ARG A 338 -12.91 -7.45 -1.58
N LEU A 339 -11.77 -7.70 -0.96
CA LEU A 339 -11.09 -8.99 -0.98
C LEU A 339 -11.42 -9.78 0.28
N THR A 340 -11.75 -11.05 0.09
CA THR A 340 -12.07 -11.97 1.18
C THR A 340 -10.81 -12.44 1.89
N THR A 341 -10.96 -12.79 3.17
CA THR A 341 -9.93 -13.42 3.99
C THR A 341 -10.26 -14.88 4.21
N GLN A 342 -9.22 -15.67 4.52
CA GLN A 342 -9.36 -17.08 4.91
C GLN A 342 -8.38 -17.40 6.05
N ILE A 343 -8.76 -18.33 6.93
CA ILE A 343 -7.85 -18.89 7.91
C ILE A 343 -7.03 -20.01 7.24
N VAL A 344 -5.72 -19.98 7.52
CA VAL A 344 -4.76 -21.02 7.16
C VAL A 344 -4.30 -21.65 8.47
N PRO A 345 -4.93 -22.76 8.92
CA PRO A 345 -4.55 -23.44 10.16
C PRO A 345 -3.14 -24.03 10.05
N ARG A 346 -2.36 -23.88 11.12
CA ARG A 346 -1.04 -24.48 11.30
C ARG A 346 -0.90 -25.02 12.73
N GLU A 347 0.31 -25.07 13.27
CA GLU A 347 0.63 -25.78 14.52
C GLU A 347 0.59 -24.89 15.78
N SER A 348 0.35 -23.59 15.64
CA SER A 348 0.45 -22.62 16.75
C SER A 348 -0.79 -22.51 17.64
N CYS A 349 -1.83 -23.29 17.38
CA CYS A 349 -3.06 -23.26 18.14
C CYS A 349 -3.39 -24.65 18.70
N ALA A 350 -3.74 -24.71 20.00
CA ALA A 350 -4.16 -25.91 20.74
C ALA A 350 -5.21 -25.50 21.78
N PRO A 351 -5.96 -26.41 22.36
CA PRO A 351 -6.84 -26.10 23.49
C PRO A 351 -6.09 -25.38 24.61
N PRO A 352 -6.76 -24.49 25.38
CA PRO A 352 -6.12 -23.78 26.48
C PRO A 352 -5.62 -24.74 27.55
N PRO A 353 -4.59 -24.34 28.33
CA PRO A 353 -4.10 -25.15 29.47
C PRO A 353 -5.22 -25.49 30.46
N ALA A 354 -5.18 -26.67 31.02
CA ALA A 354 -6.18 -27.14 32.00
C ALA A 354 -6.36 -26.12 33.14
N GLY A 355 -7.62 -25.75 33.43
CA GLY A 355 -7.98 -24.77 34.44
C GLY A 355 -7.89 -23.31 34.01
N MET A 356 -7.64 -23.03 32.72
CA MET A 356 -7.59 -21.66 32.15
C MET A 356 -8.59 -21.47 30.98
N ALA A 357 -9.48 -22.41 30.78
CA ALA A 357 -10.53 -22.35 29.75
C ALA A 357 -11.66 -21.37 30.12
#